data_643d0f7be685773fd4b347696a61d9f9
#
_entry.id   643d0f7be685773fd4b347696a61d9f9
#
_cell.length_a   1.000
_cell.length_b   1.000
_cell.length_c   1.000
_cell.angle_alpha   90.00
_cell.angle_beta   90.00
_cell.angle_gamma   90.00
#
_symmetry.space_group_name_H-M   'P 1'
#
loop_
_entity.id
_entity.type
_entity.pdbx_description
1 polymer ?
#
loop_
_entity_poly.entity_id
_entity_poly.type
_entity_poly.pdbx_seq_one_letter_code
_entity_poly.pdbx_strand_id
1 'polypeptide(L)'
;MKRREILRLAATAGLSLGALAPSVRAAAGRMRFSKYEIFATSIPMAERVREAWSESYRLQGSFQTHYSAVFVRLHTDEGLVGVAESLTGAAQTEAILKRLMGRSPLEHWQDDSLQGVLMAVLDILGQASGQSVARLLAPSPKTRIEHTWWTHCLPPDLMAAEAKLGASLGYRVHKVKARPWQDPLAQAAAMCAVVPKEYRFWADANASWGSPSRALHFINGLARHPNYFAVESPVQYRNVESFRALKGKSPLKIAEHMGDDPLVFINEGLLQAFVIGGPLGRTMAKRALMAEATGVPLWVEYATQSGIAQVFQAQQAAAYPGIEYCISVVHCLEDDCMVEPFRMQSGYYSVPNTPGLGATLDMAAVEKYRVR
;
A
#
# COMPACT_ATOMS: atom_id res chain seq x y z
N MET A 1 -25.20 10.78 -5.56
CA MET A 1 -25.77 9.82 -4.59
C MET A 1 -26.09 10.55 -3.30
N LYS A 2 -27.27 10.35 -2.69
CA LYS A 2 -27.63 11.07 -1.46
C LYS A 2 -26.95 10.44 -0.24
N ARG A 3 -26.50 11.24 0.73
CA ARG A 3 -25.83 10.80 1.99
C ARG A 3 -26.51 9.60 2.68
N ARG A 4 -27.84 9.49 2.55
CA ARG A 4 -28.65 8.35 3.08
C ARG A 4 -28.40 7.03 2.33
N GLU A 5 -28.03 7.06 1.06
CA GLU A 5 -27.74 5.84 0.28
C GLU A 5 -26.36 5.29 0.61
N ILE A 6 -25.37 6.16 0.81
CA ILE A 6 -24.02 5.75 1.30
C ILE A 6 -24.12 5.10 2.69
N LEU A 7 -24.93 5.70 3.59
CA LEU A 7 -25.14 5.15 4.93
C LEU A 7 -25.93 3.83 4.93
N ARG A 8 -26.86 3.61 3.99
CA ARG A 8 -27.58 2.35 3.83
C ARG A 8 -26.66 1.24 3.28
N LEU A 9 -25.82 1.53 2.26
CA LEU A 9 -24.85 0.59 1.73
C LEU A 9 -23.81 0.20 2.81
N ALA A 10 -23.34 1.15 3.61
CA ALA A 10 -22.45 0.86 4.73
C ALA A 10 -23.11 0.02 5.86
N ALA A 11 -24.43 0.14 6.03
CA ALA A 11 -25.17 -0.65 7.03
C ALA A 11 -25.49 -2.08 6.55
N THR A 12 -25.66 -2.29 5.24
CA THR A 12 -25.96 -3.60 4.66
C THR A 12 -24.72 -4.42 4.34
N ALA A 13 -23.58 -3.78 4.11
CA ALA A 13 -22.27 -4.42 4.01
C ALA A 13 -21.70 -4.69 5.41
N GLY A 14 -22.46 -5.39 6.25
CA GLY A 14 -21.95 -5.91 7.52
C GLY A 14 -20.73 -6.78 7.22
N LEU A 15 -19.54 -6.23 7.46
CA LEU A 15 -18.29 -7.00 7.52
C LEU A 15 -18.46 -8.01 8.68
N SER A 16 -19.14 -9.08 8.39
CA SER A 16 -19.40 -10.12 9.37
C SER A 16 -18.33 -11.19 9.22
N LEU A 17 -17.81 -11.66 10.34
CA LEU A 17 -17.16 -12.97 10.44
C LEU A 17 -18.09 -14.11 9.95
N GLY A 18 -19.18 -13.80 9.25
CA GLY A 18 -20.16 -14.69 8.68
C GLY A 18 -19.59 -15.76 7.76
N ALA A 19 -18.40 -15.51 7.20
CA ALA A 19 -17.69 -16.47 6.35
C ALA A 19 -17.07 -17.66 7.12
N LEU A 20 -16.87 -17.55 8.44
CA LEU A 20 -16.31 -18.64 9.25
C LEU A 20 -17.43 -19.62 9.64
N ALA A 21 -17.20 -20.92 9.38
CA ALA A 21 -18.09 -21.96 9.87
C ALA A 21 -18.22 -21.88 11.41
N PRO A 22 -19.39 -22.22 11.99
CA PRO A 22 -19.61 -22.14 13.44
C PRO A 22 -18.56 -22.89 14.28
N SER A 23 -18.10 -24.06 13.81
CA SER A 23 -17.04 -24.84 14.45
C SER A 23 -15.68 -24.09 14.47
N VAL A 24 -15.34 -23.41 13.38
CA VAL A 24 -14.11 -22.61 13.29
C VAL A 24 -14.20 -21.39 14.21
N ARG A 25 -15.36 -20.73 14.29
CA ARG A 25 -15.59 -19.64 15.27
C ARG A 25 -15.43 -20.13 16.71
N ALA A 26 -15.94 -21.32 17.03
CA ALA A 26 -15.84 -21.87 18.37
C ALA A 26 -14.39 -22.23 18.73
N ALA A 27 -13.61 -22.78 17.80
CA ALA A 27 -12.18 -23.07 17.99
C ALA A 27 -11.38 -21.77 18.14
N ALA A 28 -11.48 -20.85 17.17
CA ALA A 28 -10.79 -19.57 17.23
C ALA A 28 -11.18 -18.71 18.45
N GLY A 29 -12.40 -18.86 18.98
CA GLY A 29 -12.86 -18.17 20.20
C GLY A 29 -12.18 -18.67 21.48
N ARG A 30 -11.75 -19.94 21.53
CA ARG A 30 -11.01 -20.51 22.66
C ARG A 30 -9.51 -20.25 22.59
N MET A 31 -8.96 -20.15 21.39
CA MET A 31 -7.54 -19.86 21.14
C MET A 31 -7.10 -18.55 21.81
N ARG A 32 -5.92 -18.53 22.39
CA ARG A 32 -5.33 -17.36 23.05
C ARG A 32 -3.93 -17.11 22.54
N PHE A 33 -3.55 -15.85 22.42
CA PHE A 33 -2.16 -15.47 22.20
C PHE A 33 -1.32 -15.87 23.43
N SER A 34 -0.25 -16.62 23.22
CA SER A 34 0.59 -17.21 24.28
C SER A 34 1.99 -16.62 24.36
N LYS A 35 2.59 -16.25 23.23
CA LYS A 35 3.95 -15.76 23.11
C LYS A 35 4.09 -14.83 21.90
N TYR A 36 5.07 -13.94 21.94
CA TYR A 36 5.51 -13.17 20.77
C TYR A 36 7.03 -13.09 20.68
N GLU A 37 7.52 -12.85 19.48
CA GLU A 37 8.91 -12.57 19.16
C GLU A 37 8.97 -11.31 18.29
N ILE A 38 9.95 -10.44 18.56
CA ILE A 38 10.16 -9.18 17.82
C ILE A 38 11.58 -9.18 17.28
N PHE A 39 11.71 -8.83 16.02
CA PHE A 39 12.97 -8.73 15.31
C PHE A 39 13.09 -7.34 14.71
N ALA A 40 13.79 -6.44 15.38
CA ALA A 40 14.16 -5.15 14.80
C ALA A 40 15.31 -5.36 13.83
N THR A 41 15.17 -4.90 12.61
CA THR A 41 16.15 -5.08 11.54
C THR A 41 16.50 -3.76 10.88
N SER A 42 17.67 -3.70 10.25
CA SER A 42 18.12 -2.57 9.44
C SER A 42 18.53 -3.12 8.07
N ILE A 43 17.59 -3.12 7.12
CA ILE A 43 17.79 -3.67 5.79
C ILE A 43 18.36 -2.56 4.89
N PRO A 44 19.51 -2.76 4.23
CA PRO A 44 20.06 -1.77 3.31
C PRO A 44 19.08 -1.48 2.17
N MET A 45 19.00 -0.22 1.78
CA MET A 45 18.36 0.12 0.52
C MET A 45 19.26 -0.27 -0.65
N ALA A 46 18.66 -0.68 -1.76
CA ALA A 46 19.39 -0.94 -3.00
C ALA A 46 20.24 0.28 -3.38
N GLU A 47 21.46 0.03 -3.84
CA GLU A 47 22.44 1.11 -4.11
C GLU A 47 21.87 2.20 -5.01
N ARG A 48 21.20 1.82 -6.10
CA ARG A 48 20.54 2.74 -7.03
C ARG A 48 19.49 3.66 -6.38
N VAL A 49 19.00 3.33 -5.18
CA VAL A 49 17.93 4.07 -4.47
C VAL A 49 18.51 4.98 -3.39
N ARG A 50 19.65 4.61 -2.79
CA ARG A 50 20.24 5.33 -1.64
C ARG A 50 20.51 6.81 -1.95
N GLU A 51 21.16 7.07 -3.08
CA GLU A 51 21.48 8.45 -3.50
C GLU A 51 20.22 9.22 -3.92
N ALA A 52 19.31 8.54 -4.61
CA ALA A 52 18.07 9.12 -5.10
C ALA A 52 17.10 9.55 -3.99
N TRP A 53 17.22 8.99 -2.81
CA TRP A 53 16.32 9.29 -1.69
C TRP A 53 16.40 10.76 -1.28
N SER A 54 17.59 11.29 -1.10
CA SER A 54 17.80 12.69 -0.70
C SER A 54 17.23 13.68 -1.73
N GLU A 55 17.36 13.39 -3.01
CA GLU A 55 16.82 14.25 -4.07
C GLU A 55 15.29 14.26 -4.09
N SER A 56 14.66 13.11 -3.93
CA SER A 56 13.20 13.00 -3.89
C SER A 56 12.56 13.71 -2.69
N TYR A 57 13.25 13.72 -1.56
CA TYR A 57 12.77 14.27 -0.30
C TYR A 57 13.57 15.48 0.19
N ARG A 58 14.18 16.21 -0.74
CA ARG A 58 14.99 17.39 -0.48
C ARG A 58 14.33 18.43 0.43
N LEU A 59 13.04 18.72 0.20
CA LEU A 59 12.29 19.69 1.01
C LEU A 59 11.97 19.19 2.41
N GLN A 60 11.91 17.88 2.61
CA GLN A 60 11.68 17.25 3.90
C GLN A 60 12.97 16.97 4.68
N GLY A 61 14.14 17.21 4.06
CA GLY A 61 15.44 16.92 4.68
C GLY A 61 15.65 15.45 5.01
N SER A 62 14.94 14.54 4.33
CA SER A 62 15.01 13.11 4.60
C SER A 62 16.13 12.46 3.79
N PHE A 63 16.90 11.61 4.47
CA PHE A 63 17.91 10.76 3.85
C PHE A 63 17.87 9.39 4.51
N GLN A 64 17.70 8.35 3.71
CA GLN A 64 17.67 6.97 4.21
C GLN A 64 18.60 6.09 3.39
N THR A 65 19.47 5.38 4.06
CA THR A 65 20.33 4.32 3.49
C THR A 65 19.85 2.93 3.84
N HIS A 66 19.03 2.81 4.88
CA HIS A 66 18.49 1.57 5.40
C HIS A 66 17.01 1.73 5.72
N TYR A 67 16.28 0.65 5.61
CA TYR A 67 14.92 0.51 6.10
C TYR A 67 14.91 -0.19 7.44
N SER A 68 14.34 0.44 8.45
CA SER A 68 14.15 -0.14 9.77
C SER A 68 12.84 -0.93 9.80
N ALA A 69 12.88 -2.21 9.50
CA ALA A 69 11.73 -3.11 9.61
C ALA A 69 11.66 -3.72 11.01
N VAL A 70 10.44 -3.92 11.50
CA VAL A 70 10.17 -4.64 12.75
C VAL A 70 9.29 -5.84 12.42
N PHE A 71 9.87 -7.03 12.36
CA PHE A 71 9.13 -8.26 12.15
C PHE A 71 8.60 -8.82 13.45
N VAL A 72 7.47 -9.50 13.37
CA VAL A 72 6.77 -10.12 14.50
C VAL A 72 6.43 -11.56 14.15
N ARG A 73 6.66 -12.46 15.11
CA ARG A 73 6.04 -13.79 15.16
C ARG A 73 5.14 -13.84 16.39
N LEU A 74 3.85 -14.06 16.17
CA LEU A 74 2.82 -14.09 17.20
C LEU A 74 2.28 -15.51 17.33
N HIS A 75 2.39 -16.10 18.51
CA HIS A 75 2.06 -17.49 18.78
C HIS A 75 0.75 -17.62 19.55
N THR A 76 0.05 -18.72 19.33
CA THR A 76 -1.12 -19.11 20.09
C THR A 76 -0.86 -20.34 20.96
N ASP A 77 -1.72 -20.58 21.97
CA ASP A 77 -1.71 -21.77 22.80
C ASP A 77 -2.06 -23.06 22.05
N GLU A 78 -2.65 -22.94 20.83
CA GLU A 78 -2.91 -24.07 19.93
C GLU A 78 -1.79 -24.31 18.90
N GLY A 79 -0.65 -23.62 19.04
CA GLY A 79 0.57 -23.85 18.23
C GLY A 79 0.58 -23.14 16.88
N LEU A 80 -0.42 -22.31 16.55
CA LEU A 80 -0.39 -21.49 15.34
C LEU A 80 0.56 -20.31 15.52
N VAL A 81 1.23 -19.91 14.43
CA VAL A 81 2.16 -18.78 14.40
C VAL A 81 1.81 -17.87 13.25
N GLY A 82 1.44 -16.64 13.55
CA GLY A 82 1.23 -15.60 12.56
C GLY A 82 2.46 -14.70 12.42
N VAL A 83 2.69 -14.21 11.22
CA VAL A 83 3.78 -13.29 10.90
C VAL A 83 3.24 -11.90 10.55
N ALA A 84 4.03 -10.88 10.91
CA ALA A 84 3.73 -9.49 10.55
C ALA A 84 5.01 -8.69 10.34
N GLU A 85 4.85 -7.62 9.58
CA GLU A 85 5.75 -6.47 9.60
C GLU A 85 5.03 -5.32 10.30
N SER A 86 5.59 -4.88 11.42
CA SER A 86 5.00 -3.77 12.15
C SER A 86 5.26 -2.46 11.41
N LEU A 87 4.24 -1.63 11.31
CA LEU A 87 4.34 -0.29 10.73
C LEU A 87 4.75 0.77 11.77
N THR A 88 5.24 0.31 12.94
CA THR A 88 5.70 1.17 14.05
C THR A 88 7.02 0.65 14.60
N GLY A 89 7.72 1.48 15.37
CA GLY A 89 9.00 1.09 16.00
C GLY A 89 8.85 -0.05 17.02
N ALA A 90 9.96 -0.73 17.34
CA ALA A 90 9.97 -1.93 18.18
C ALA A 90 9.31 -1.73 19.56
N ALA A 91 9.56 -0.61 20.25
CA ALA A 91 8.97 -0.34 21.56
C ALA A 91 7.44 -0.23 21.52
N GLN A 92 6.89 0.46 20.50
CA GLN A 92 5.45 0.57 20.31
C GLN A 92 4.84 -0.76 19.90
N THR A 93 5.52 -1.53 19.05
CA THR A 93 5.14 -2.89 18.66
C THR A 93 5.05 -3.79 19.88
N GLU A 94 6.04 -3.75 20.76
CA GLU A 94 6.04 -4.53 22.00
C GLU A 94 4.87 -4.16 22.92
N ALA A 95 4.58 -2.87 23.06
CA ALA A 95 3.44 -2.40 23.85
C ALA A 95 2.09 -2.92 23.29
N ILE A 96 1.95 -2.99 21.97
CA ILE A 96 0.78 -3.57 21.31
C ILE A 96 0.69 -5.07 21.64
N LEU A 97 1.79 -5.82 21.45
CA LEU A 97 1.84 -7.27 21.67
C LEU A 97 1.57 -7.67 23.12
N LYS A 98 2.10 -6.91 24.10
CA LYS A 98 1.81 -7.13 25.53
C LYS A 98 0.32 -7.08 25.83
N ARG A 99 -0.44 -6.19 25.19
CA ARG A 99 -1.90 -6.08 25.38
C ARG A 99 -2.68 -7.26 24.79
N LEU A 100 -2.10 -7.97 23.84
CA LEU A 100 -2.74 -9.11 23.19
C LEU A 100 -2.59 -10.41 24.00
N MET A 101 -1.59 -10.54 24.85
CA MET A 101 -1.34 -11.80 25.58
C MET A 101 -2.56 -12.25 26.38
N GLY A 102 -2.92 -13.52 26.24
CA GLY A 102 -4.11 -14.13 26.84
C GLY A 102 -5.44 -13.75 26.17
N ARG A 103 -5.44 -12.89 25.15
CA ARG A 103 -6.64 -12.50 24.39
C ARG A 103 -6.88 -13.45 23.22
N SER A 104 -8.13 -13.47 22.73
CA SER A 104 -8.49 -14.22 21.54
C SER A 104 -8.20 -13.44 20.25
N PRO A 105 -7.65 -14.09 19.19
CA PRO A 105 -7.51 -13.45 17.89
C PRO A 105 -8.80 -12.86 17.33
N LEU A 106 -9.96 -13.48 17.64
CA LEU A 106 -11.28 -13.00 17.19
C LEU A 106 -11.67 -11.64 17.78
N GLU A 107 -11.14 -11.27 18.94
CA GLU A 107 -11.42 -9.96 19.55
C GLU A 107 -10.81 -8.82 18.75
N HIS A 108 -9.81 -9.12 17.91
CA HIS A 108 -8.91 -8.13 17.31
C HIS A 108 -8.84 -8.14 15.77
N TRP A 109 -9.65 -8.93 15.09
CA TRP A 109 -9.55 -9.14 13.63
C TRP A 109 -9.72 -7.88 12.75
N GLN A 110 -10.28 -6.80 13.31
CA GLN A 110 -10.44 -5.50 12.64
C GLN A 110 -9.93 -4.33 13.50
N ASP A 111 -9.08 -4.60 14.47
CA ASP A 111 -8.59 -3.61 15.41
C ASP A 111 -7.50 -2.74 14.79
N ASP A 112 -7.85 -1.53 14.38
CA ASP A 112 -6.92 -0.56 13.81
C ASP A 112 -5.78 -0.16 14.77
N SER A 113 -5.97 -0.30 16.09
CA SER A 113 -4.96 0.04 17.10
C SER A 113 -3.75 -0.90 17.08
N LEU A 114 -3.87 -2.05 16.41
CA LEU A 114 -2.78 -3.02 16.26
C LEU A 114 -1.76 -2.61 15.20
N GLN A 115 -2.07 -1.62 14.36
CA GLN A 115 -1.18 -1.24 13.27
C GLN A 115 -0.74 -2.46 12.43
N GLY A 116 0.53 -2.59 12.07
CA GLY A 116 1.05 -3.74 11.32
C GLY A 116 0.89 -5.10 12.00
N VAL A 117 0.80 -5.16 13.34
CA VAL A 117 0.58 -6.41 14.08
C VAL A 117 -0.72 -7.11 13.67
N LEU A 118 -1.71 -6.38 13.15
CA LEU A 118 -2.94 -6.94 12.61
C LEU A 118 -2.68 -8.00 11.52
N MET A 119 -1.60 -7.91 10.78
CA MET A 119 -1.21 -8.91 9.77
C MET A 119 -1.08 -10.30 10.40
N ALA A 120 -0.37 -10.40 11.55
CA ALA A 120 -0.20 -11.66 12.27
C ALA A 120 -1.52 -12.21 12.85
N VAL A 121 -2.40 -11.33 13.31
CA VAL A 121 -3.73 -11.73 13.80
C VAL A 121 -4.56 -12.36 12.67
N LEU A 122 -4.60 -11.70 11.51
CA LEU A 122 -5.32 -12.20 10.34
C LEU A 122 -4.67 -13.46 9.75
N ASP A 123 -3.34 -13.55 9.80
CA ASP A 123 -2.60 -14.77 9.41
C ASP A 123 -3.02 -15.97 10.27
N ILE A 124 -3.02 -15.82 11.60
CA ILE A 124 -3.50 -16.85 12.54
C ILE A 124 -4.95 -17.25 12.25
N LEU A 125 -5.84 -16.28 12.09
CA LEU A 125 -7.25 -16.55 11.80
C LEU A 125 -7.43 -17.27 10.45
N GLY A 126 -6.63 -16.92 9.47
CA GLY A 126 -6.60 -17.61 8.18
C GLY A 126 -6.14 -19.06 8.31
N GLN A 127 -5.07 -19.31 9.03
CA GLN A 127 -4.57 -20.66 9.33
C GLN A 127 -5.63 -21.48 10.09
N ALA A 128 -6.20 -20.93 11.16
CA ALA A 128 -7.21 -21.59 11.97
C ALA A 128 -8.50 -21.94 11.20
N SER A 129 -8.84 -21.16 10.18
CA SER A 129 -10.05 -21.37 9.35
C SER A 129 -9.79 -22.12 8.05
N GLY A 130 -8.52 -22.43 7.73
CA GLY A 130 -8.16 -23.01 6.44
C GLY A 130 -8.38 -22.05 5.25
N GLN A 131 -8.40 -20.73 5.48
CA GLN A 131 -8.67 -19.70 4.47
C GLN A 131 -7.49 -18.75 4.32
N SER A 132 -7.28 -18.22 3.11
CA SER A 132 -6.35 -17.08 2.95
C SER A 132 -6.91 -15.82 3.61
N VAL A 133 -6.05 -14.85 3.94
CA VAL A 133 -6.48 -13.56 4.50
C VAL A 133 -7.49 -12.87 3.58
N ALA A 134 -7.28 -12.88 2.27
CA ALA A 134 -8.24 -12.30 1.34
C ALA A 134 -9.64 -12.95 1.44
N ARG A 135 -9.69 -14.26 1.64
CA ARG A 135 -10.95 -15.00 1.83
C ARG A 135 -11.61 -14.75 3.19
N LEU A 136 -10.84 -14.44 4.22
CA LEU A 136 -11.40 -13.96 5.50
C LEU A 136 -12.10 -12.62 5.34
N LEU A 137 -11.55 -11.75 4.49
CA LEU A 137 -12.04 -10.38 4.29
C LEU A 137 -13.17 -10.30 3.26
N ALA A 138 -13.23 -11.23 2.28
CA ALA A 138 -14.26 -11.27 1.24
C ALA A 138 -14.54 -12.69 0.74
N PRO A 139 -15.80 -13.04 0.41
CA PRO A 139 -16.16 -14.38 -0.02
C PRO A 139 -15.57 -14.78 -1.39
N SER A 140 -15.28 -13.83 -2.26
CA SER A 140 -14.80 -14.04 -3.62
C SER A 140 -13.71 -13.03 -3.98
N PRO A 141 -12.51 -13.14 -3.38
CA PRO A 141 -11.43 -12.22 -3.66
C PRO A 141 -10.86 -12.43 -5.06
N LYS A 142 -10.23 -11.37 -5.61
CA LYS A 142 -9.43 -11.48 -6.83
C LYS A 142 -8.27 -12.45 -6.61
N THR A 143 -7.89 -13.20 -7.64
CA THR A 143 -6.75 -14.14 -7.57
C THR A 143 -5.42 -13.47 -7.95
N ARG A 144 -5.48 -12.30 -8.54
CA ARG A 144 -4.32 -11.51 -8.97
C ARG A 144 -4.65 -10.03 -8.87
N ILE A 145 -3.65 -9.23 -8.55
CA ILE A 145 -3.78 -7.78 -8.45
C ILE A 145 -2.63 -7.10 -9.18
N GLU A 146 -2.86 -5.86 -9.61
CA GLU A 146 -1.85 -5.03 -10.24
C GLU A 146 -1.10 -4.23 -9.16
N HIS A 147 0.22 -4.43 -9.07
CA HIS A 147 1.11 -3.57 -8.32
C HIS A 147 1.81 -2.60 -9.26
N THR A 148 2.14 -1.42 -8.75
CA THR A 148 2.88 -0.43 -9.51
C THR A 148 4.35 -0.47 -9.16
N TRP A 149 5.21 -0.27 -10.16
CA TRP A 149 6.59 0.11 -9.90
C TRP A 149 6.63 1.50 -9.27
N TRP A 150 7.62 1.76 -8.44
CA TRP A 150 7.77 3.06 -7.80
C TRP A 150 9.22 3.54 -7.93
N THR A 151 9.42 4.82 -8.26
CA THR A 151 10.76 5.42 -8.29
C THR A 151 10.83 6.77 -7.64
N HIS A 152 12.02 7.02 -7.11
CA HIS A 152 12.45 8.36 -6.70
C HIS A 152 12.54 9.33 -7.88
N CYS A 153 12.70 10.60 -7.56
CA CYS A 153 13.01 11.65 -8.52
C CYS A 153 14.51 11.59 -8.85
N LEU A 154 14.82 11.25 -10.08
CA LEU A 154 16.17 11.06 -10.61
C LEU A 154 16.36 11.92 -11.86
N PRO A 155 17.60 12.16 -12.31
CA PRO A 155 17.87 12.69 -13.65
C PRO A 155 17.16 11.90 -14.75
N PRO A 156 16.82 12.53 -15.90
CA PRO A 156 16.01 11.91 -16.94
C PRO A 156 16.52 10.56 -17.47
N ASP A 157 17.82 10.40 -17.62
CA ASP A 157 18.47 9.16 -18.07
C ASP A 157 18.33 8.02 -17.05
N LEU A 158 18.47 8.32 -15.77
CA LEU A 158 18.26 7.34 -14.69
C LEU A 158 16.77 7.00 -14.51
N MET A 159 15.87 7.97 -14.71
CA MET A 159 14.43 7.70 -14.74
C MET A 159 14.04 6.79 -15.90
N ALA A 160 14.66 6.95 -17.06
CA ALA A 160 14.47 6.05 -18.19
C ALA A 160 14.99 4.64 -17.88
N ALA A 161 16.15 4.51 -17.23
CA ALA A 161 16.69 3.22 -16.80
C ALA A 161 15.73 2.51 -15.81
N GLU A 162 15.19 3.22 -14.84
CA GLU A 162 14.19 2.71 -13.88
C GLU A 162 12.89 2.29 -14.57
N ALA A 163 12.39 3.07 -15.53
CA ALA A 163 11.19 2.71 -16.28
C ALA A 163 11.39 1.43 -17.10
N LYS A 164 12.56 1.30 -17.76
CA LYS A 164 12.94 0.10 -18.50
C LYS A 164 13.08 -1.11 -17.56
N LEU A 165 13.68 -0.93 -16.38
CA LEU A 165 13.81 -1.99 -15.37
C LEU A 165 12.43 -2.45 -14.88
N GLY A 166 11.55 -1.53 -14.46
CA GLY A 166 10.19 -1.86 -14.03
C GLY A 166 9.39 -2.62 -15.10
N ALA A 167 9.48 -2.18 -16.35
CA ALA A 167 8.84 -2.87 -17.48
C ALA A 167 9.41 -4.28 -17.68
N SER A 168 10.73 -4.45 -17.59
CA SER A 168 11.39 -5.76 -17.74
C SER A 168 11.05 -6.76 -16.64
N LEU A 169 10.73 -6.26 -15.44
CA LEU A 169 10.28 -7.06 -14.30
C LEU A 169 8.76 -7.34 -14.30
N GLY A 170 8.08 -6.97 -15.39
CA GLY A 170 6.68 -7.31 -15.62
C GLY A 170 5.69 -6.30 -15.01
N TYR A 171 6.13 -5.14 -14.51
CA TYR A 171 5.21 -4.09 -14.12
C TYR A 171 4.60 -3.40 -15.36
N ARG A 172 3.40 -2.86 -15.21
CA ARG A 172 2.67 -2.17 -16.28
C ARG A 172 2.30 -0.74 -15.92
N VAL A 173 2.34 -0.43 -14.63
CA VAL A 173 2.06 0.89 -14.08
C VAL A 173 3.21 1.32 -13.20
N HIS A 174 3.56 2.59 -13.27
CA HIS A 174 4.72 3.16 -12.59
C HIS A 174 4.36 4.48 -11.92
N LYS A 175 4.46 4.54 -10.61
CA LYS A 175 4.40 5.77 -9.83
C LYS A 175 5.77 6.41 -9.82
N VAL A 176 5.88 7.65 -10.30
CA VAL A 176 7.14 8.41 -10.35
C VAL A 176 7.08 9.63 -9.45
N LYS A 177 8.13 9.89 -8.68
CA LYS A 177 8.26 11.15 -7.94
C LYS A 177 8.64 12.27 -8.91
N ALA A 178 7.75 13.23 -9.12
CA ALA A 178 7.90 14.31 -10.09
C ALA A 178 8.17 15.65 -9.39
N ARG A 179 9.44 15.95 -9.14
CA ARG A 179 9.88 17.14 -8.42
C ARG A 179 10.29 18.26 -9.37
N PRO A 180 9.92 19.52 -9.11
CA PRO A 180 10.20 20.64 -10.02
C PRO A 180 11.68 21.00 -10.13
N TRP A 181 12.54 20.49 -9.25
CA TRP A 181 14.00 20.67 -9.33
C TRP A 181 14.72 19.61 -10.18
N GLN A 182 13.98 18.64 -10.71
CA GLN A 182 14.44 17.62 -11.65
C GLN A 182 13.48 17.62 -12.84
N ASP A 183 13.52 18.51 -13.72
CA ASP A 183 12.64 18.69 -14.88
C ASP A 183 11.65 17.52 -15.18
N PRO A 184 10.41 17.52 -14.65
CA PRO A 184 9.46 16.43 -14.83
C PRO A 184 9.08 16.16 -16.29
N LEU A 185 9.21 17.17 -17.17
CA LEU A 185 8.88 17.02 -18.58
C LEU A 185 10.01 16.34 -19.35
N ALA A 186 11.25 16.66 -19.03
CA ALA A 186 12.41 15.94 -19.57
C ALA A 186 12.44 14.47 -19.09
N GLN A 187 12.11 14.23 -17.81
CA GLN A 187 11.94 12.87 -17.27
C GLN A 187 10.88 12.10 -18.04
N ALA A 188 9.71 12.71 -18.27
CA ALA A 188 8.61 12.07 -19.00
C ALA A 188 9.02 11.70 -20.43
N ALA A 189 9.68 12.60 -21.14
CA ALA A 189 10.16 12.33 -22.49
C ALA A 189 11.15 11.15 -22.52
N ALA A 190 12.12 11.13 -21.60
CA ALA A 190 13.12 10.05 -21.51
C ALA A 190 12.50 8.69 -21.16
N MET A 191 11.58 8.63 -20.17
CA MET A 191 10.91 7.39 -19.77
C MET A 191 10.01 6.85 -20.88
N CYS A 192 9.19 7.70 -21.51
CA CYS A 192 8.26 7.26 -22.55
C CYS A 192 8.97 6.78 -23.81
N ALA A 193 10.21 7.21 -24.06
CA ALA A 193 11.00 6.75 -25.20
C ALA A 193 11.49 5.29 -25.09
N VAL A 194 11.53 4.74 -23.88
CA VAL A 194 12.16 3.43 -23.62
C VAL A 194 11.20 2.33 -23.15
N VAL A 195 9.91 2.65 -23.03
CA VAL A 195 8.88 1.67 -22.60
C VAL A 195 7.80 1.48 -23.65
N PRO A 196 7.06 0.36 -23.63
CA PRO A 196 5.91 0.16 -24.52
C PRO A 196 4.83 1.22 -24.31
N LYS A 197 4.00 1.47 -25.34
CA LYS A 197 2.90 2.46 -25.28
C LYS A 197 1.85 2.13 -24.22
N GLU A 198 1.71 0.88 -23.87
CA GLU A 198 0.77 0.37 -22.87
C GLU A 198 1.30 0.54 -21.43
N TYR A 199 2.58 0.83 -21.25
CA TYR A 199 3.18 1.09 -19.95
C TYR A 199 2.75 2.47 -19.46
N ARG A 200 2.17 2.55 -18.26
CA ARG A 200 1.49 3.74 -17.78
C ARG A 200 2.20 4.39 -16.60
N PHE A 201 2.20 5.70 -16.58
CA PHE A 201 2.79 6.50 -15.50
C PHE A 201 1.74 7.33 -14.78
N TRP A 202 1.91 7.48 -13.45
CA TRP A 202 1.37 8.64 -12.77
C TRP A 202 2.49 9.39 -12.04
N ALA A 203 2.41 10.73 -12.06
CA ALA A 203 3.40 11.61 -11.46
C ALA A 203 2.95 12.06 -10.08
N ASP A 204 3.74 11.78 -9.05
CA ASP A 204 3.49 12.25 -7.69
C ASP A 204 4.34 13.49 -7.39
N ALA A 205 3.69 14.64 -7.34
CA ALA A 205 4.33 15.92 -7.04
C ALA A 205 4.60 16.12 -5.53
N ASN A 206 3.93 15.38 -4.65
CA ASN A 206 3.94 15.59 -3.19
C ASN A 206 3.83 17.08 -2.81
N ALA A 207 2.82 17.77 -3.35
CA ALA A 207 2.52 19.18 -3.17
C ALA A 207 3.60 20.17 -3.65
N SER A 208 4.69 19.68 -4.28
CA SER A 208 5.85 20.53 -4.63
C SER A 208 5.65 21.44 -5.85
N TRP A 209 4.56 21.24 -6.64
CA TRP A 209 4.26 22.15 -7.75
C TRP A 209 3.58 23.44 -7.27
N GLY A 210 3.06 23.47 -6.05
CA GLY A 210 2.64 24.68 -5.35
C GLY A 210 1.31 25.24 -5.81
N SER A 211 1.29 26.16 -6.78
CA SER A 211 0.05 26.81 -7.24
C SER A 211 -0.68 26.02 -8.32
N PRO A 212 -2.02 26.17 -8.45
CA PRO A 212 -2.80 25.54 -9.51
C PRO A 212 -2.31 25.87 -10.94
N SER A 213 -1.86 27.09 -11.19
CA SER A 213 -1.35 27.48 -12.51
C SER A 213 -0.05 26.75 -12.85
N ARG A 214 0.88 26.63 -11.91
CA ARG A 214 2.12 25.88 -12.10
C ARG A 214 1.84 24.38 -12.21
N ALA A 215 0.92 23.85 -11.43
CA ALA A 215 0.48 22.45 -11.54
C ALA A 215 -0.08 22.18 -12.95
N LEU A 216 -0.94 23.05 -13.49
CA LEU A 216 -1.48 22.90 -14.84
C LEU A 216 -0.39 22.97 -15.93
N HIS A 217 0.67 23.73 -15.74
CA HIS A 217 1.82 23.73 -16.66
C HIS A 217 2.43 22.31 -16.75
N PHE A 218 2.75 21.68 -15.62
CA PHE A 218 3.30 20.32 -15.61
C PHE A 218 2.27 19.29 -16.11
N ILE A 219 1.03 19.35 -15.66
CA ILE A 219 -0.06 18.46 -16.08
C ILE A 219 -0.21 18.45 -17.60
N ASN A 220 -0.30 19.64 -18.22
CA ASN A 220 -0.44 19.77 -19.66
C ASN A 220 0.81 19.30 -20.42
N GLY A 221 2.01 19.47 -19.85
CA GLY A 221 3.22 18.94 -20.42
C GLY A 221 3.27 17.42 -20.39
N LEU A 222 2.95 16.81 -19.26
CA LEU A 222 2.88 15.36 -19.08
C LEU A 222 1.81 14.71 -19.98
N ALA A 223 0.67 15.34 -20.13
CA ALA A 223 -0.44 14.86 -20.97
C ALA A 223 -0.12 14.77 -22.47
N ARG A 224 1.01 15.34 -22.93
CA ARG A 224 1.50 15.16 -24.31
C ARG A 224 2.05 13.74 -24.54
N HIS A 225 2.34 13.00 -23.46
CA HIS A 225 2.80 11.64 -23.49
C HIS A 225 1.63 10.69 -23.17
N PRO A 226 1.19 9.82 -24.10
CA PRO A 226 0.02 8.96 -23.91
C PRO A 226 0.18 7.94 -22.79
N ASN A 227 1.41 7.69 -22.34
CA ASN A 227 1.71 6.84 -21.20
C ASN A 227 1.27 7.45 -19.85
N TYR A 228 1.21 8.79 -19.73
CA TYR A 228 0.77 9.44 -18.51
C TYR A 228 -0.76 9.45 -18.41
N PHE A 229 -1.31 8.97 -17.29
CA PHE A 229 -2.75 8.92 -17.08
C PHE A 229 -3.22 9.70 -15.85
N ALA A 230 -2.31 9.99 -14.90
CA ALA A 230 -2.67 10.65 -13.65
C ALA A 230 -1.53 11.48 -13.04
N VAL A 231 -1.93 12.39 -12.15
CA VAL A 231 -1.03 13.11 -11.25
C VAL A 231 -1.55 12.99 -9.83
N GLU A 232 -0.63 12.92 -8.86
CA GLU A 232 -0.91 12.82 -7.44
C GLU A 232 -0.40 14.05 -6.72
N SER A 233 -1.23 14.61 -5.83
CA SER A 233 -0.91 15.76 -4.98
C SER A 233 -0.18 16.89 -5.73
N PRO A 234 -0.75 17.41 -6.83
CA PRO A 234 -0.09 18.44 -7.64
C PRO A 234 0.03 19.80 -6.93
N VAL A 235 -0.86 20.06 -5.98
CA VAL A 235 -0.93 21.27 -5.16
C VAL A 235 -0.87 20.91 -3.68
N GLN A 236 -0.95 21.92 -2.80
CA GLN A 236 -0.92 21.68 -1.36
C GLN A 236 -1.95 20.61 -0.95
N TYR A 237 -1.49 19.66 -0.14
CA TYR A 237 -2.28 18.52 0.31
C TYR A 237 -3.66 18.94 0.84
N ARG A 238 -4.69 18.31 0.29
CA ARG A 238 -6.08 18.47 0.73
C ARG A 238 -6.62 19.90 0.73
N ASN A 239 -5.96 20.82 0.03
CA ASN A 239 -6.44 22.19 -0.13
C ASN A 239 -7.57 22.25 -1.15
N VAL A 240 -8.82 22.20 -0.69
CA VAL A 240 -10.04 22.12 -1.50
C VAL A 240 -10.09 23.20 -2.57
N GLU A 241 -9.74 24.45 -2.24
CA GLU A 241 -9.77 25.57 -3.20
C GLU A 241 -8.80 25.38 -4.36
N SER A 242 -7.59 24.86 -4.08
CA SER A 242 -6.63 24.55 -5.12
C SER A 242 -7.14 23.43 -6.04
N PHE A 243 -7.80 22.40 -5.50
CA PHE A 243 -8.40 21.33 -6.31
C PHE A 243 -9.63 21.83 -7.11
N ARG A 244 -10.43 22.73 -6.55
CA ARG A 244 -11.50 23.44 -7.31
C ARG A 244 -10.93 24.19 -8.51
N ALA A 245 -9.80 24.87 -8.34
CA ALA A 245 -9.12 25.60 -9.42
C ALA A 245 -8.59 24.69 -10.54
N LEU A 246 -8.31 23.41 -10.25
CA LEU A 246 -7.88 22.40 -11.22
C LEU A 246 -9.05 21.68 -11.90
N LYS A 247 -10.22 21.66 -11.27
CA LYS A 247 -11.41 20.94 -11.75
C LYS A 247 -11.76 21.33 -13.18
N GLY A 248 -11.92 20.33 -14.05
CA GLY A 248 -12.29 20.52 -15.46
C GLY A 248 -11.17 21.08 -16.36
N LYS A 249 -9.97 21.36 -15.80
CA LYS A 249 -8.82 21.88 -16.55
C LYS A 249 -7.71 20.86 -16.73
N SER A 250 -7.70 19.81 -15.93
CA SER A 250 -6.70 18.74 -16.03
C SER A 250 -7.11 17.70 -17.08
N PRO A 251 -6.28 17.43 -18.11
CA PRO A 251 -6.48 16.32 -19.03
C PRO A 251 -6.10 14.96 -18.42
N LEU A 252 -5.39 14.94 -17.28
CA LEU A 252 -5.02 13.74 -16.55
C LEU A 252 -5.90 13.59 -15.31
N LYS A 253 -6.10 12.36 -14.86
CA LYS A 253 -6.73 12.08 -13.55
C LYS A 253 -5.95 12.78 -12.44
N ILE A 254 -6.65 13.29 -11.43
CA ILE A 254 -6.04 13.85 -10.24
C ILE A 254 -6.31 12.91 -9.07
N ALA A 255 -5.25 12.51 -8.37
CA ALA A 255 -5.31 11.76 -7.14
C ALA A 255 -4.79 12.59 -5.96
N GLU A 256 -5.27 12.29 -4.76
CA GLU A 256 -4.82 12.95 -3.52
C GLU A 256 -4.89 11.99 -2.34
N HIS A 257 -4.04 12.20 -1.34
CA HIS A 257 -4.12 11.49 -0.09
C HIS A 257 -5.44 11.74 0.63
N MET A 258 -6.12 10.65 1.00
CA MET A 258 -7.39 10.73 1.71
C MET A 258 -7.20 11.36 3.08
N GLY A 259 -7.88 12.47 3.32
CA GLY A 259 -7.94 13.14 4.62
C GLY A 259 -9.11 12.68 5.47
N ASP A 260 -9.38 13.43 6.53
CA ASP A 260 -10.46 13.15 7.48
C ASP A 260 -11.85 13.45 6.89
N ASP A 261 -11.95 14.41 5.95
CA ASP A 261 -13.18 14.73 5.23
C ASP A 261 -13.04 14.50 3.71
N PRO A 262 -13.13 13.24 3.23
CA PRO A 262 -13.07 12.94 1.82
C PRO A 262 -14.34 13.32 1.07
N LEU A 263 -15.46 13.56 1.75
CA LEU A 263 -16.77 13.74 1.12
C LEU A 263 -16.85 15.02 0.29
N VAL A 264 -16.15 16.09 0.66
CA VAL A 264 -16.10 17.31 -0.14
C VAL A 264 -15.49 17.04 -1.51
N PHE A 265 -14.40 16.28 -1.57
CA PHE A 265 -13.73 15.91 -2.81
C PHE A 265 -14.61 15.02 -3.70
N ILE A 266 -15.33 14.07 -3.09
CA ILE A 266 -16.24 13.16 -3.79
C ILE A 266 -17.46 13.91 -4.33
N ASN A 267 -18.14 14.68 -3.47
CA ASN A 267 -19.38 15.36 -3.83
C ASN A 267 -19.17 16.42 -4.90
N GLU A 268 -18.03 17.09 -4.88
CA GLU A 268 -17.69 18.10 -5.88
C GLU A 268 -16.94 17.50 -7.09
N GLY A 269 -16.59 16.20 -7.09
CA GLY A 269 -15.87 15.56 -8.20
C GLY A 269 -14.50 16.18 -8.44
N LEU A 270 -13.76 16.46 -7.35
CA LEU A 270 -12.44 17.12 -7.43
C LEU A 270 -11.31 16.14 -7.74
N LEU A 271 -11.53 14.86 -7.47
CA LEU A 271 -10.54 13.80 -7.61
C LEU A 271 -11.11 12.61 -8.38
N GLN A 272 -10.21 11.84 -8.99
CA GLN A 272 -10.53 10.58 -9.66
C GLN A 272 -9.92 9.36 -8.94
N ALA A 273 -9.11 9.56 -7.90
CA ALA A 273 -8.64 8.50 -7.01
C ALA A 273 -8.18 9.08 -5.66
N PHE A 274 -8.23 8.25 -4.61
CA PHE A 274 -7.59 8.57 -3.34
C PHE A 274 -6.37 7.68 -3.12
N VAL A 275 -5.28 8.28 -2.66
CA VAL A 275 -4.12 7.55 -2.15
C VAL A 275 -4.30 7.34 -0.65
N ILE A 276 -4.12 6.11 -0.18
CA ILE A 276 -4.28 5.77 1.24
C ILE A 276 -3.13 4.91 1.74
N GLY A 277 -2.73 5.18 2.99
CA GLY A 277 -1.91 4.29 3.81
C GLY A 277 -2.74 3.57 4.87
N GLY A 278 -2.12 2.90 5.84
CA GLY A 278 -2.83 2.36 7.02
C GLY A 278 -3.78 3.40 7.65
N PRO A 279 -4.66 3.02 8.53
CA PRO A 279 -4.78 1.76 9.26
C PRO A 279 -5.34 0.60 8.44
N LEU A 280 -5.09 -0.64 8.89
CA LEU A 280 -5.25 -1.86 8.11
C LEU A 280 -6.58 -2.60 8.34
N GLY A 281 -7.25 -2.30 9.45
CA GLY A 281 -8.43 -3.03 9.90
C GLY A 281 -9.75 -2.40 9.44
N ARG A 282 -10.58 -2.05 10.41
CA ARG A 282 -11.93 -1.52 10.17
C ARG A 282 -11.97 -0.26 9.32
N THR A 283 -10.99 0.61 9.49
CA THR A 283 -10.92 1.87 8.70
C THR A 283 -10.60 1.59 7.23
N MET A 284 -9.71 0.63 6.93
CA MET A 284 -9.44 0.21 5.55
C MET A 284 -10.71 -0.33 4.89
N ALA A 285 -11.43 -1.21 5.57
CA ALA A 285 -12.68 -1.76 5.07
C ALA A 285 -13.73 -0.68 4.77
N LYS A 286 -13.89 0.31 5.67
CA LYS A 286 -14.81 1.44 5.45
C LYS A 286 -14.42 2.28 4.24
N ARG A 287 -13.13 2.58 4.08
CA ARG A 287 -12.61 3.34 2.92
C ARG A 287 -12.83 2.59 1.61
N ALA A 288 -12.57 1.29 1.60
CA ALA A 288 -12.79 0.45 0.42
C ALA A 288 -14.27 0.40 0.01
N LEU A 289 -15.19 0.24 0.96
CA LEU A 289 -16.63 0.30 0.70
C LEU A 289 -17.08 1.68 0.20
N MET A 290 -16.51 2.75 0.73
CA MET A 290 -16.79 4.11 0.23
C MET A 290 -16.31 4.25 -1.22
N ALA A 291 -15.11 3.76 -1.55
CA ALA A 291 -14.58 3.80 -2.91
C ALA A 291 -15.47 3.02 -3.89
N GLU A 292 -15.90 1.83 -3.51
CA GLU A 292 -16.83 1.01 -4.30
C GLU A 292 -18.18 1.73 -4.52
N ALA A 293 -18.74 2.30 -3.45
CA ALA A 293 -20.03 3.00 -3.51
C ALA A 293 -20.00 4.30 -4.33
N THR A 294 -18.86 4.99 -4.36
CA THR A 294 -18.72 6.30 -5.03
C THR A 294 -18.07 6.20 -6.41
N GLY A 295 -17.44 5.07 -6.74
CA GLY A 295 -16.67 4.90 -7.97
C GLY A 295 -15.33 5.66 -7.97
N VAL A 296 -14.89 6.20 -6.81
CA VAL A 296 -13.58 6.85 -6.66
C VAL A 296 -12.62 5.83 -6.04
N PRO A 297 -11.73 5.20 -6.84
CA PRO A 297 -10.89 4.10 -6.37
C PRO A 297 -9.84 4.55 -5.37
N LEU A 298 -9.30 3.55 -4.66
CA LEU A 298 -8.17 3.69 -3.74
C LEU A 298 -6.89 3.16 -4.39
N TRP A 299 -5.81 3.91 -4.22
CA TRP A 299 -4.45 3.49 -4.50
C TRP A 299 -3.73 3.33 -3.16
N VAL A 300 -3.32 2.11 -2.84
CA VAL A 300 -2.80 1.79 -1.52
C VAL A 300 -1.29 1.89 -1.51
N GLU A 301 -0.75 2.73 -0.63
CA GLU A 301 0.66 2.77 -0.31
C GLU A 301 0.85 2.70 1.20
N TYR A 302 1.66 1.78 1.65
CA TYR A 302 2.28 1.86 2.97
C TYR A 302 3.66 2.47 2.76
N ALA A 303 4.25 3.15 3.69
CA ALA A 303 5.63 3.67 3.57
C ALA A 303 6.59 2.60 3.00
N THR A 304 7.87 2.79 3.00
CA THR A 304 8.83 1.73 2.66
C THR A 304 8.49 0.46 3.47
N GLN A 305 8.48 -0.70 2.83
CA GLN A 305 8.03 -1.96 3.42
C GLN A 305 8.75 -3.15 2.79
N SER A 306 8.82 -4.25 3.54
CA SER A 306 9.35 -5.53 3.08
C SER A 306 8.29 -6.39 2.39
N GLY A 307 8.65 -7.61 2.04
CA GLY A 307 7.78 -8.55 1.37
C GLY A 307 6.52 -8.92 2.15
N ILE A 308 6.59 -9.05 3.49
CA ILE A 308 5.43 -9.41 4.34
C ILE A 308 4.29 -8.39 4.22
N ALA A 309 4.60 -7.10 4.41
CA ALA A 309 3.59 -6.05 4.27
C ALA A 309 3.09 -5.92 2.82
N GLN A 310 3.95 -6.19 1.83
CA GLN A 310 3.57 -6.16 0.42
C GLN A 310 2.58 -7.29 0.06
N VAL A 311 2.77 -8.50 0.59
CA VAL A 311 1.82 -9.60 0.42
C VAL A 311 0.51 -9.30 1.14
N PHE A 312 0.56 -8.74 2.35
CA PHE A 312 -0.65 -8.34 3.06
C PHE A 312 -1.46 -7.27 2.28
N GLN A 313 -0.79 -6.28 1.72
CA GLN A 313 -1.39 -5.27 0.84
C GLN A 313 -2.10 -5.94 -0.35
N ALA A 314 -1.46 -6.96 -0.95
CA ALA A 314 -2.04 -7.76 -2.02
C ALA A 314 -3.30 -8.50 -1.59
N GLN A 315 -3.30 -9.13 -0.41
CA GLN A 315 -4.45 -9.82 0.16
C GLN A 315 -5.63 -8.86 0.38
N GLN A 316 -5.38 -7.64 0.88
CA GLN A 316 -6.40 -6.61 1.03
C GLN A 316 -6.96 -6.13 -0.32
N ALA A 317 -6.09 -5.86 -1.30
CA ALA A 317 -6.51 -5.43 -2.62
C ALA A 317 -7.31 -6.51 -3.37
N ALA A 318 -7.02 -7.78 -3.09
CA ALA A 318 -7.80 -8.88 -3.61
C ALA A 318 -9.22 -8.93 -3.01
N ALA A 319 -9.31 -8.64 -1.71
CA ALA A 319 -10.58 -8.68 -0.98
C ALA A 319 -11.48 -7.46 -1.26
N TYR A 320 -10.89 -6.29 -1.49
CA TYR A 320 -11.63 -5.04 -1.59
C TYR A 320 -11.64 -4.51 -3.04
N PRO A 321 -12.77 -4.64 -3.77
CA PRO A 321 -12.88 -4.20 -5.17
C PRO A 321 -12.58 -2.73 -5.40
N GLY A 322 -12.84 -1.87 -4.39
CA GLY A 322 -12.52 -0.44 -4.44
C GLY A 322 -11.04 -0.10 -4.48
N ILE A 323 -10.14 -1.07 -4.23
CA ILE A 323 -8.69 -0.89 -4.40
C ILE A 323 -8.32 -1.19 -5.85
N GLU A 324 -7.80 -0.17 -6.56
CA GLU A 324 -7.37 -0.27 -7.96
C GLU A 324 -5.90 -0.65 -8.07
N TYR A 325 -5.01 0.03 -7.31
CA TYR A 325 -3.57 -0.20 -7.34
C TYR A 325 -2.98 -0.39 -5.94
N CYS A 326 -1.93 -1.22 -5.89
CA CYS A 326 -1.00 -1.30 -4.77
C CYS A 326 0.36 -0.78 -5.23
N ILE A 327 1.00 0.03 -4.40
CA ILE A 327 2.31 0.59 -4.71
C ILE A 327 3.38 -0.34 -4.17
N SER A 328 4.21 -0.89 -5.08
CA SER A 328 5.33 -1.76 -4.72
C SER A 328 6.58 -0.94 -4.48
N VAL A 329 7.16 -1.11 -3.31
CA VAL A 329 8.43 -0.49 -2.90
C VAL A 329 9.47 -1.50 -2.42
N VAL A 330 9.13 -2.78 -2.40
CA VAL A 330 10.03 -3.86 -1.95
C VAL A 330 11.33 -3.91 -2.74
N HIS A 331 11.29 -3.57 -4.01
CA HIS A 331 12.45 -3.49 -4.89
C HIS A 331 13.45 -2.38 -4.52
N CYS A 332 13.07 -1.48 -3.61
CA CYS A 332 13.96 -0.47 -3.05
C CYS A 332 14.90 -1.03 -1.97
N LEU A 333 14.66 -2.27 -1.52
CA LEU A 333 15.47 -2.95 -0.50
C LEU A 333 16.40 -3.96 -1.17
N GLU A 334 17.53 -4.25 -0.51
CA GLU A 334 18.43 -5.32 -0.96
C GLU A 334 17.84 -6.72 -0.70
N ASP A 335 16.87 -6.81 0.22
CA ASP A 335 16.25 -8.06 0.62
C ASP A 335 14.81 -7.83 1.07
N ASP A 336 13.88 -8.68 0.66
CA ASP A 336 12.48 -8.61 1.07
C ASP A 336 12.16 -9.44 2.33
N CYS A 337 13.16 -10.13 2.87
CA CYS A 337 13.10 -11.00 4.05
C CYS A 337 12.04 -12.11 3.96
N MET A 338 11.77 -12.62 2.76
CA MET A 338 10.82 -13.71 2.52
C MET A 338 11.50 -14.94 1.93
N VAL A 339 11.01 -16.13 2.31
CA VAL A 339 11.45 -17.40 1.70
C VAL A 339 11.10 -17.43 0.21
N GLU A 340 9.88 -17.02 -0.12
CA GLU A 340 9.42 -16.86 -1.51
C GLU A 340 9.37 -15.36 -1.84
N PRO A 341 10.35 -14.81 -2.60
CA PRO A 341 10.42 -13.39 -2.88
C PRO A 341 9.19 -12.85 -3.61
N PHE A 342 8.82 -11.60 -3.30
CA PHE A 342 7.73 -10.92 -3.99
C PHE A 342 8.10 -10.67 -5.46
N ARG A 343 7.33 -11.26 -6.39
CA ARG A 343 7.61 -11.17 -7.84
C ARG A 343 6.34 -10.93 -8.65
N MET A 344 6.44 -10.00 -9.59
CA MET A 344 5.41 -9.77 -10.59
C MET A 344 5.49 -10.77 -11.74
N GLN A 345 4.34 -11.14 -12.30
CA GLN A 345 4.25 -11.99 -13.50
C GLN A 345 3.23 -11.38 -14.46
N SER A 346 3.67 -11.03 -15.66
CA SER A 346 2.80 -10.49 -16.72
C SER A 346 1.90 -9.32 -16.27
N GLY A 347 2.43 -8.42 -15.45
CA GLY A 347 1.74 -7.24 -14.96
C GLY A 347 0.94 -7.43 -13.67
N TYR A 348 0.97 -8.63 -13.08
CA TYR A 348 0.18 -8.95 -11.90
C TYR A 348 1.00 -9.68 -10.85
N TYR A 349 0.63 -9.49 -9.59
CA TYR A 349 1.02 -10.35 -8.49
C TYR A 349 -0.07 -11.41 -8.27
N SER A 350 0.33 -12.68 -8.23
CA SER A 350 -0.57 -13.79 -7.88
C SER A 350 -0.81 -13.81 -6.39
N VAL A 351 -2.05 -13.55 -5.98
CA VAL A 351 -2.41 -13.49 -4.56
C VAL A 351 -2.39 -14.89 -3.96
N PRO A 352 -1.63 -15.15 -2.88
CA PRO A 352 -1.62 -16.45 -2.23
C PRO A 352 -3.01 -16.89 -1.79
N ASN A 353 -3.36 -18.14 -2.09
CA ASN A 353 -4.65 -18.75 -1.68
C ASN A 353 -4.46 -19.86 -0.62
N THR A 354 -3.29 -19.96 -0.03
CA THR A 354 -3.01 -20.86 1.10
C THR A 354 -3.59 -20.29 2.39
N PRO A 355 -3.89 -21.13 3.41
CA PRO A 355 -4.35 -20.65 4.71
C PRO A 355 -3.40 -19.62 5.33
N GLY A 356 -3.97 -18.55 5.87
CA GLY A 356 -3.22 -17.43 6.43
C GLY A 356 -2.80 -16.38 5.41
N LEU A 357 -1.68 -15.73 5.67
CA LEU A 357 -1.13 -14.67 4.82
C LEU A 357 -0.54 -15.25 3.51
N GLY A 358 -0.06 -16.49 3.55
CA GLY A 358 0.61 -17.11 2.42
C GLY A 358 2.02 -16.55 2.16
N ALA A 359 2.67 -16.08 3.21
CA ALA A 359 4.03 -15.57 3.19
C ALA A 359 4.81 -16.12 4.39
N THR A 360 6.08 -16.42 4.20
CA THR A 360 6.96 -16.96 5.25
C THR A 360 8.18 -16.07 5.39
N LEU A 361 8.49 -15.65 6.63
CA LEU A 361 9.73 -14.92 6.92
C LEU A 361 10.94 -15.82 6.67
N ASP A 362 11.93 -15.31 5.93
CA ASP A 362 13.26 -15.87 5.90
C ASP A 362 14.01 -15.46 7.17
N MET A 363 14.05 -16.37 8.15
CA MET A 363 14.70 -16.11 9.43
C MET A 363 16.21 -15.94 9.31
N ALA A 364 16.85 -16.48 8.28
CA ALA A 364 18.28 -16.26 8.04
C ALA A 364 18.52 -14.81 7.58
N ALA A 365 17.70 -14.30 6.67
CA ALA A 365 17.73 -12.90 6.27
C ALA A 365 17.38 -11.95 7.43
N VAL A 366 16.35 -12.28 8.22
CA VAL A 366 15.97 -11.50 9.41
C VAL A 366 17.12 -11.40 10.41
N GLU A 367 17.81 -12.51 10.72
CA GLU A 367 18.96 -12.51 11.64
C GLU A 367 20.19 -11.79 11.04
N LYS A 368 20.41 -11.88 9.73
CA LYS A 368 21.48 -11.15 9.02
C LYS A 368 21.37 -9.64 9.22
N TYR A 369 20.14 -9.11 9.17
CA TYR A 369 19.89 -7.67 9.28
C TYR A 369 19.47 -7.22 10.68
N ARG A 370 19.48 -8.10 11.66
CA ARG A 370 19.02 -7.81 13.02
C ARG A 370 19.84 -6.71 13.70
N VAL A 371 19.15 -5.73 14.26
CA VAL A 371 19.76 -4.73 15.14
C VAL A 371 19.93 -5.33 16.53
N ARG A 372 21.15 -5.28 17.06
CA ARG A 372 21.50 -5.79 18.40
C ARG A 372 21.37 -4.71 19.47
#